data_7d7321045c4f20cf74c06a28ac040de8
#
_entry.id   7d7321045c4f20cf74c06a28ac040de8
#
_cell.length_a   1.000
_cell.length_b   1.000
_cell.length_c   1.000
_cell.angle_alpha   90.00
_cell.angle_beta   90.00
_cell.angle_gamma   90.00
#
_symmetry.space_group_name_H-M   'P 1'
#
loop_
_entity.id
_entity.type
_entity.pdbx_description
1 polymer ?
#
loop_
_entity_poly.entity_id
_entity_poly.type
_entity_poly.pdbx_seq_one_letter_code
_entity_poly.pdbx_strand_id
1 'polypeptide(L)'
;MKAILLTLLIVLALGFFFRNVLSFLKVMFSAKKKSFRADNIIERTKGFIVYVIGQKRILKNYTWAGVEHFMIFWGFMIITFGSIELIVMGYLPGFELFGFLGGTAQENFLLILDIVQALVVIALVMGVLNRTVIPSGKRREVNSIDAVVILGMIFGLMLTDFGFRASKVAMGIEPQSWLPISSFWASIFLNNLNASTLAFSAEFFWWFHIALILAFLNYLPYSKHSHVLTVVPNVFFQNLEPRGKMNKIDFENLPDDVEHFGAGKFEDFSWKDVLDAYTCTECGRCTDNCPAWATDKSLSPRDIVTKLRHFATANANSEALNEEYLPSEDWVTPDELY
;
A
#
# COMPACT_ATOMS: atom_id res chain seq x y z
N MET A 1 -4.60 29.73 -14.97
CA MET A 1 -3.42 28.91 -15.30
C MET A 1 -3.22 27.73 -14.33
N LYS A 2 -3.27 27.95 -13.00
CA LYS A 2 -3.09 26.91 -11.97
C LYS A 2 -4.01 25.70 -12.20
N ALA A 3 -5.33 25.91 -12.34
CA ALA A 3 -6.33 24.84 -12.55
C ALA A 3 -6.07 24.01 -13.84
N ILE A 4 -5.68 24.67 -14.95
CA ILE A 4 -5.38 23.96 -16.21
C ILE A 4 -4.16 23.05 -16.04
N LEU A 5 -3.08 23.55 -15.45
CA LEU A 5 -1.89 22.76 -15.21
C LEU A 5 -2.17 21.59 -14.26
N LEU A 6 -2.92 21.83 -13.18
CA LEU A 6 -3.35 20.80 -12.25
C LEU A 6 -4.16 19.70 -12.96
N THR A 7 -5.15 20.09 -13.79
CA THR A 7 -5.94 19.12 -14.56
C THR A 7 -5.07 18.27 -15.49
N LEU A 8 -4.15 18.90 -16.22
CA LEU A 8 -3.24 18.17 -17.10
C LEU A 8 -2.39 17.14 -16.33
N LEU A 9 -1.82 17.54 -15.19
CA LEU A 9 -1.02 16.64 -14.34
C LEU A 9 -1.88 15.48 -13.81
N ILE A 10 -3.09 15.74 -13.33
CA ILE A 10 -4.00 14.71 -12.83
C ILE A 10 -4.39 13.75 -13.95
N VAL A 11 -4.79 14.25 -15.12
CA VAL A 11 -5.20 13.41 -16.26
C VAL A 11 -4.05 12.51 -16.71
N LEU A 12 -2.84 13.07 -16.84
CA LEU A 12 -1.65 12.29 -17.21
C LEU A 12 -1.32 11.22 -16.16
N ALA A 13 -1.33 11.60 -14.87
CA ALA A 13 -1.04 10.67 -13.78
C ALA A 13 -2.08 9.56 -13.69
N LEU A 14 -3.36 9.88 -13.78
CA LEU A 14 -4.44 8.88 -13.77
C LEU A 14 -4.40 7.98 -15.01
N GLY A 15 -4.12 8.54 -16.18
CA GLY A 15 -3.97 7.75 -17.41
C GLY A 15 -2.87 6.70 -17.27
N PHE A 16 -1.71 7.09 -16.73
CA PHE A 16 -0.60 6.17 -16.49
C PHE A 16 -0.92 5.15 -15.38
N PHE A 17 -1.55 5.58 -14.30
CA PHE A 17 -1.99 4.69 -13.22
C PHE A 17 -2.97 3.62 -13.71
N PHE A 18 -4.03 4.01 -14.43
CA PHE A 18 -5.02 3.06 -14.94
C PHE A 18 -4.43 2.10 -15.98
N ARG A 19 -3.52 2.56 -16.84
CA ARG A 19 -2.79 1.66 -17.74
C ARG A 19 -2.10 0.51 -16.97
N ASN A 20 -1.44 0.83 -15.85
CA ASN A 20 -0.73 -0.16 -15.05
C ASN A 20 -1.69 -1.10 -14.30
N VAL A 21 -2.76 -0.55 -13.75
CA VAL A 21 -3.81 -1.35 -13.09
C VAL A 21 -4.47 -2.30 -14.09
N LEU A 22 -4.76 -1.85 -15.31
CA LEU A 22 -5.33 -2.70 -16.36
C LEU A 22 -4.36 -3.82 -16.78
N SER A 23 -3.05 -3.53 -16.86
CA SER A 23 -2.05 -4.57 -17.10
C SER A 23 -2.06 -5.64 -16.01
N PHE A 24 -2.07 -5.24 -14.73
CA PHE A 24 -2.20 -6.15 -13.61
C PHE A 24 -3.48 -7.00 -13.69
N LEU A 25 -4.63 -6.37 -13.95
CA LEU A 25 -5.91 -7.08 -14.08
C LEU A 25 -5.89 -8.07 -15.24
N LYS A 26 -5.29 -7.71 -16.39
CA LYS A 26 -5.12 -8.61 -17.53
C LYS A 26 -4.35 -9.87 -17.12
N VAL A 27 -3.23 -9.72 -16.41
CA VAL A 27 -2.44 -10.85 -15.91
C VAL A 27 -3.23 -11.69 -14.92
N MET A 28 -3.91 -11.07 -13.98
CA MET A 28 -4.70 -11.77 -12.97
C MET A 28 -5.80 -12.64 -13.61
N PHE A 29 -6.48 -12.13 -14.64
CA PHE A 29 -7.56 -12.86 -15.32
C PHE A 29 -7.08 -13.80 -16.45
N SER A 30 -5.79 -13.83 -16.77
CA SER A 30 -5.22 -14.84 -17.68
C SER A 30 -5.04 -16.21 -17.01
N ALA A 31 -5.02 -16.25 -15.68
CA ALA A 31 -5.05 -17.50 -14.90
C ALA A 31 -6.38 -18.25 -15.14
N LYS A 32 -6.31 -19.54 -15.50
CA LYS A 32 -7.49 -20.28 -16.00
C LYS A 32 -8.20 -21.11 -14.94
N LYS A 33 -7.51 -21.50 -13.86
CA LYS A 33 -8.10 -22.29 -12.80
C LYS A 33 -9.30 -21.59 -12.16
N LYS A 34 -10.45 -22.23 -12.21
CA LYS A 34 -11.69 -21.67 -11.65
C LYS A 34 -11.61 -21.54 -10.13
N SER A 35 -11.96 -20.38 -9.61
CA SER A 35 -12.08 -20.13 -8.18
C SER A 35 -13.27 -19.21 -7.93
N PHE A 36 -14.36 -19.77 -7.40
CA PHE A 36 -15.53 -18.98 -6.99
C PHE A 36 -15.37 -18.53 -5.54
N ARG A 37 -15.45 -17.24 -5.30
CA ARG A 37 -15.20 -16.61 -3.99
C ARG A 37 -16.24 -15.54 -3.63
N ALA A 38 -17.46 -15.64 -4.15
CA ALA A 38 -18.54 -14.68 -3.89
C ALA A 38 -19.67 -15.25 -2.99
N ASP A 39 -19.46 -16.41 -2.39
CA ASP A 39 -20.33 -17.01 -1.38
C ASP A 39 -20.17 -16.30 -0.02
N ASN A 40 -21.15 -16.49 0.88
CA ASN A 40 -21.08 -16.05 2.29
C ASN A 40 -20.66 -14.58 2.48
N ILE A 41 -21.30 -13.65 1.78
CA ILE A 41 -20.97 -12.21 1.78
C ILE A 41 -20.86 -11.63 3.19
N ILE A 42 -21.72 -12.06 4.12
CA ILE A 42 -21.71 -11.58 5.51
C ILE A 42 -20.38 -11.92 6.20
N GLU A 43 -19.92 -13.18 6.10
CA GLU A 43 -18.64 -13.58 6.72
C GLU A 43 -17.45 -12.89 6.04
N ARG A 44 -17.52 -12.66 4.73
CA ARG A 44 -16.50 -11.90 3.99
C ARG A 44 -16.43 -10.44 4.45
N THR A 45 -17.61 -9.80 4.63
CA THR A 45 -17.70 -8.44 5.15
C THR A 45 -17.20 -8.35 6.60
N LYS A 46 -17.52 -9.32 7.45
CA LYS A 46 -16.94 -9.42 8.81
C LYS A 46 -15.43 -9.56 8.74
N GLY A 47 -14.93 -10.41 7.85
CA GLY A 47 -13.49 -10.58 7.61
C GLY A 47 -12.82 -9.27 7.19
N PHE A 48 -13.42 -8.52 6.28
CA PHE A 48 -12.95 -7.20 5.87
C PHE A 48 -12.89 -6.22 7.05
N ILE A 49 -13.98 -6.10 7.81
CA ILE A 49 -14.03 -5.18 8.97
C ILE A 49 -12.96 -5.55 9.99
N VAL A 50 -12.82 -6.83 10.33
CA VAL A 50 -11.91 -7.30 11.39
C VAL A 50 -10.43 -7.23 10.95
N TYR A 51 -10.12 -7.60 9.72
CA TYR A 51 -8.74 -7.78 9.28
C TYR A 51 -8.18 -6.57 8.52
N VAL A 52 -8.99 -5.85 7.76
CA VAL A 52 -8.54 -4.64 7.05
C VAL A 52 -8.74 -3.42 7.94
N ILE A 53 -9.96 -3.13 8.37
CA ILE A 53 -10.24 -1.94 9.18
C ILE A 53 -9.67 -2.09 10.59
N GLY A 54 -9.95 -3.20 11.26
CA GLY A 54 -9.51 -3.48 12.63
C GLY A 54 -8.06 -3.94 12.77
N GLN A 55 -7.36 -4.23 11.65
CA GLN A 55 -5.93 -4.59 11.61
C GLN A 55 -5.54 -5.76 12.56
N LYS A 56 -6.51 -6.63 12.93
CA LYS A 56 -6.37 -7.63 13.99
C LYS A 56 -5.17 -8.58 13.81
N ARG A 57 -4.86 -8.99 12.57
CA ARG A 57 -3.74 -9.90 12.30
C ARG A 57 -2.38 -9.24 12.50
N ILE A 58 -2.29 -7.94 12.27
CA ILE A 58 -1.03 -7.18 12.38
C ILE A 58 -0.76 -6.84 13.84
N LEU A 59 -1.77 -6.37 14.56
CA LEU A 59 -1.65 -5.99 15.98
C LEU A 59 -1.35 -7.18 16.90
N LYS A 60 -1.91 -8.38 16.62
CA LYS A 60 -1.82 -9.52 17.52
C LYS A 60 -0.41 -10.12 17.64
N ASN A 61 0.36 -10.21 16.55
CA ASN A 61 1.56 -11.03 16.49
C ASN A 61 2.88 -10.24 16.44
N TYR A 62 2.81 -8.93 16.17
CA TYR A 62 4.00 -8.08 15.97
C TYR A 62 3.77 -6.70 16.58
N THR A 63 3.92 -6.61 17.88
CA THR A 63 3.46 -5.46 18.66
C THR A 63 4.00 -4.11 18.14
N TRP A 64 5.30 -3.97 17.93
CA TRP A 64 5.89 -2.70 17.46
C TRP A 64 5.59 -2.42 15.99
N ALA A 65 5.91 -3.35 15.10
CA ALA A 65 5.61 -3.22 13.68
C ALA A 65 4.09 -3.16 13.41
N GLY A 66 3.28 -3.78 14.27
CA GLY A 66 1.83 -3.70 14.22
C GLY A 66 1.29 -2.32 14.57
N VAL A 67 1.81 -1.70 15.63
CA VAL A 67 1.44 -0.33 16.05
C VAL A 67 1.87 0.68 15.00
N GLU A 68 3.12 0.59 14.51
CA GLU A 68 3.63 1.41 13.42
C GLU A 68 2.71 1.35 12.19
N HIS A 69 2.38 0.14 11.73
CA HIS A 69 1.50 -0.05 10.58
C HIS A 69 0.08 0.48 10.85
N PHE A 70 -0.45 0.30 12.05
CA PHE A 70 -1.76 0.81 12.44
C PHE A 70 -1.81 2.34 12.37
N MET A 71 -0.78 3.01 12.89
CA MET A 71 -0.68 4.47 12.85
C MET A 71 -0.58 4.98 11.41
N ILE A 72 0.25 4.35 10.56
CA ILE A 72 0.39 4.71 9.14
C ILE A 72 -0.92 4.47 8.39
N PHE A 73 -1.59 3.34 8.62
CA PHE A 73 -2.85 3.00 7.93
C PHE A 73 -3.96 4.00 8.25
N TRP A 74 -4.26 4.24 9.54
CA TRP A 74 -5.30 5.18 9.92
C TRP A 74 -4.91 6.62 9.61
N GLY A 75 -3.61 6.93 9.73
CA GLY A 75 -3.06 8.19 9.28
C GLY A 75 -3.30 8.41 7.80
N PHE A 76 -2.97 7.44 6.95
CA PHE A 76 -3.24 7.49 5.52
C PHE A 76 -4.72 7.74 5.20
N MET A 77 -5.63 7.04 5.89
CA MET A 77 -7.07 7.22 5.69
C MET A 77 -7.52 8.65 6.00
N ILE A 78 -7.06 9.24 7.11
CA ILE A 78 -7.44 10.60 7.52
C ILE A 78 -6.76 11.65 6.63
N ILE A 79 -5.47 11.49 6.35
CA ILE A 79 -4.68 12.43 5.54
C ILE A 79 -5.17 12.45 4.09
N THR A 80 -5.73 11.35 3.58
CA THR A 80 -6.34 11.32 2.25
C THR A 80 -7.44 12.38 2.11
N PHE A 81 -8.26 12.61 3.13
CA PHE A 81 -9.27 13.68 3.10
C PHE A 81 -8.62 15.08 3.04
N GLY A 82 -7.52 15.30 3.77
CA GLY A 82 -6.75 16.55 3.67
C GLY A 82 -6.14 16.74 2.29
N SER A 83 -5.61 15.68 1.69
CA SER A 83 -5.07 15.72 0.33
C SER A 83 -6.15 16.00 -0.73
N ILE A 84 -7.36 15.47 -0.56
CA ILE A 84 -8.52 15.80 -1.41
C ILE A 84 -8.86 17.28 -1.27
N GLU A 85 -8.90 17.82 -0.05
CA GLU A 85 -9.10 19.25 0.20
C GLU A 85 -8.07 20.11 -0.55
N LEU A 86 -6.78 19.77 -0.44
CA LEU A 86 -5.69 20.48 -1.13
C LEU A 86 -5.85 20.44 -2.67
N ILE A 87 -6.25 19.30 -3.23
CA ILE A 87 -6.50 19.17 -4.68
C ILE A 87 -7.66 20.10 -5.08
N VAL A 88 -8.77 20.08 -4.33
CA VAL A 88 -9.94 20.92 -4.62
C VAL A 88 -9.62 22.40 -4.46
N MET A 89 -8.81 22.80 -3.48
CA MET A 89 -8.30 24.17 -3.32
C MET A 89 -7.57 24.69 -4.58
N GLY A 90 -6.99 23.79 -5.39
CA GLY A 90 -6.38 24.16 -6.66
C GLY A 90 -7.37 24.68 -7.70
N TYR A 91 -8.65 24.33 -7.58
CA TYR A 91 -9.76 24.79 -8.44
C TYR A 91 -10.62 25.87 -7.76
N LEU A 92 -10.86 25.70 -6.47
CA LEU A 92 -11.72 26.53 -5.63
C LEU A 92 -10.92 27.06 -4.43
N PRO A 93 -10.22 28.19 -4.56
CA PRO A 93 -9.47 28.79 -3.46
C PRO A 93 -10.38 29.04 -2.25
N GLY A 94 -9.91 28.63 -1.06
CA GLY A 94 -10.68 28.74 0.18
C GLY A 94 -11.71 27.62 0.39
N PHE A 95 -11.65 26.55 -0.41
CA PHE A 95 -12.50 25.38 -0.20
C PHE A 95 -12.16 24.69 1.14
N GLU A 96 -13.19 24.37 1.91
CA GLU A 96 -13.12 23.64 3.18
C GLU A 96 -13.96 22.38 3.06
N LEU A 97 -13.31 21.20 3.21
CA LEU A 97 -13.94 19.90 2.96
C LEU A 97 -15.13 19.65 3.88
N PHE A 98 -15.05 20.06 5.14
CA PHE A 98 -16.09 19.91 6.15
C PHE A 98 -16.79 21.23 6.50
N GLY A 99 -16.49 22.32 5.79
CA GLY A 99 -17.10 23.63 6.01
C GLY A 99 -18.63 23.63 5.87
N PHE A 100 -19.18 22.74 5.05
CA PHE A 100 -20.62 22.57 4.89
C PHE A 100 -21.35 22.04 6.16
N LEU A 101 -20.60 21.44 7.08
CA LEU A 101 -21.11 20.98 8.40
C LEU A 101 -20.99 22.07 9.49
N GLY A 102 -20.44 23.24 9.13
CA GLY A 102 -20.18 24.36 10.05
C GLY A 102 -18.69 24.51 10.37
N GLY A 103 -18.29 25.71 10.78
CA GLY A 103 -16.88 26.06 11.02
C GLY A 103 -16.21 25.13 12.04
N THR A 104 -16.90 24.77 13.13
CA THR A 104 -16.36 23.86 14.15
C THR A 104 -15.99 22.47 13.59
N ALA A 105 -16.70 21.98 12.58
CA ALA A 105 -16.38 20.69 11.95
C ALA A 105 -15.06 20.78 11.17
N GLN A 106 -14.86 21.84 10.43
CA GLN A 106 -13.60 22.10 9.69
C GLN A 106 -12.43 22.31 10.67
N GLU A 107 -12.62 23.07 11.74
CA GLU A 107 -11.65 23.29 12.80
C GLU A 107 -11.18 21.97 13.43
N ASN A 108 -12.12 21.14 13.83
CA ASN A 108 -11.82 19.82 14.40
C ASN A 108 -11.12 18.90 13.41
N PHE A 109 -11.52 18.94 12.15
CA PHE A 109 -10.84 18.18 11.10
C PHE A 109 -9.38 18.60 10.95
N LEU A 110 -9.10 19.89 10.87
CA LEU A 110 -7.73 20.42 10.76
C LEU A 110 -6.89 20.05 11.98
N LEU A 111 -7.45 20.14 13.19
CA LEU A 111 -6.76 19.73 14.42
C LEU A 111 -6.43 18.23 14.43
N ILE A 112 -7.39 17.39 14.07
CA ILE A 112 -7.17 15.93 13.96
C ILE A 112 -6.10 15.64 12.91
N LEU A 113 -6.18 16.29 11.77
CA LEU A 113 -5.24 16.13 10.67
C LEU A 113 -3.81 16.47 11.08
N ASP A 114 -3.61 17.63 11.72
CA ASP A 114 -2.30 18.11 12.18
C ASP A 114 -1.65 17.15 13.20
N ILE A 115 -2.45 16.66 14.17
CA ILE A 115 -1.99 15.67 15.17
C ILE A 115 -1.68 14.32 14.52
N VAL A 116 -2.55 13.83 13.63
CA VAL A 116 -2.38 12.53 12.98
C VAL A 116 -1.16 12.52 12.07
N GLN A 117 -0.86 13.60 11.38
CA GLN A 117 0.37 13.73 10.59
C GLN A 117 1.61 13.59 11.47
N ALA A 118 1.64 14.22 12.65
CA ALA A 118 2.76 14.07 13.58
C ALA A 118 2.89 12.62 14.08
N LEU A 119 1.76 11.93 14.34
CA LEU A 119 1.77 10.52 14.71
C LEU A 119 2.31 9.63 13.57
N VAL A 120 1.98 9.94 12.31
CA VAL A 120 2.56 9.25 11.15
C VAL A 120 4.06 9.47 11.06
N VAL A 121 4.56 10.70 11.28
CA VAL A 121 6.01 10.97 11.32
C VAL A 121 6.69 10.14 12.42
N ILE A 122 6.09 10.04 13.60
CA ILE A 122 6.61 9.19 14.69
C ILE A 122 6.65 7.72 14.23
N ALA A 123 5.59 7.23 13.60
CA ALA A 123 5.53 5.86 13.08
C ALA A 123 6.60 5.60 12.01
N LEU A 124 6.88 6.58 11.14
CA LEU A 124 7.96 6.48 10.14
C LEU A 124 9.34 6.38 10.80
N VAL A 125 9.59 7.19 11.84
CA VAL A 125 10.84 7.11 12.62
C VAL A 125 10.95 5.74 13.29
N MET A 126 9.87 5.25 13.91
CA MET A 126 9.83 3.90 14.49
C MET A 126 10.15 2.83 13.43
N GLY A 127 9.59 2.95 12.22
CA GLY A 127 9.85 2.04 11.11
C GLY A 127 11.31 2.03 10.64
N VAL A 128 11.94 3.17 10.59
CA VAL A 128 13.37 3.30 10.29
C VAL A 128 14.21 2.66 11.41
N LEU A 129 13.92 2.99 12.67
CA LEU A 129 14.63 2.43 13.82
C LEU A 129 14.48 0.90 13.91
N ASN A 130 13.28 0.38 13.66
CA ASN A 130 13.02 -1.05 13.64
C ASN A 130 13.82 -1.77 12.56
N ARG A 131 14.13 -1.11 11.46
CA ARG A 131 14.94 -1.68 10.37
C ARG A 131 16.45 -1.56 10.57
N THR A 132 16.89 -0.49 11.19
CA THR A 132 18.32 -0.17 11.31
C THR A 132 18.92 -0.60 12.64
N VAL A 133 18.16 -0.51 13.74
CA VAL A 133 18.68 -0.67 15.10
C VAL A 133 18.24 -1.99 15.73
N ILE A 134 16.98 -2.40 15.50
CA ILE A 134 16.44 -3.60 16.14
C ILE A 134 16.70 -4.83 15.26
N PRO A 135 17.58 -5.78 15.67
CA PRO A 135 17.80 -7.00 14.93
C PRO A 135 16.53 -7.87 14.94
N SER A 136 15.87 -7.96 13.83
CA SER A 136 14.71 -8.83 13.67
C SER A 136 15.08 -10.09 12.87
N GLY A 137 15.84 -11.02 13.49
CA GLY A 137 16.12 -12.37 12.98
C GLY A 137 16.23 -12.53 11.44
N LYS A 138 15.74 -13.62 10.93
CA LYS A 138 15.70 -13.96 9.49
C LYS A 138 14.89 -12.99 8.60
N ARG A 139 14.12 -12.04 9.18
CA ARG A 139 13.37 -11.00 8.44
C ARG A 139 14.24 -9.92 7.81
N ARG A 140 15.50 -9.79 8.22
CA ARG A 140 16.42 -8.74 7.74
C ARG A 140 16.88 -8.88 6.30
N GLU A 141 16.71 -10.03 5.68
CA GLU A 141 17.10 -10.23 4.28
C GLU A 141 16.26 -9.40 3.27
N VAL A 142 15.20 -8.74 3.75
CA VAL A 142 14.34 -7.89 2.92
C VAL A 142 14.72 -6.41 3.05
N ASN A 143 15.98 -6.10 2.82
CA ASN A 143 16.44 -4.71 2.75
C ASN A 143 16.22 -4.19 1.33
N SER A 144 14.99 -3.80 1.02
CA SER A 144 14.68 -3.30 -0.31
C SER A 144 14.73 -1.78 -0.34
N ILE A 145 15.41 -1.25 -1.34
CA ILE A 145 15.39 0.17 -1.73
C ILE A 145 13.94 0.68 -1.83
N ASP A 146 13.03 -0.16 -2.33
CA ASP A 146 11.60 0.08 -2.41
C ASP A 146 11.00 0.56 -1.08
N ALA A 147 11.34 -0.10 0.04
CA ALA A 147 10.83 0.31 1.34
C ALA A 147 11.35 1.69 1.79
N VAL A 148 12.59 2.01 1.46
CA VAL A 148 13.18 3.33 1.76
C VAL A 148 12.51 4.41 0.92
N VAL A 149 12.28 4.15 -0.36
CA VAL A 149 11.55 5.06 -1.27
C VAL A 149 10.15 5.33 -0.75
N ILE A 150 9.40 4.30 -0.37
CA ILE A 150 8.05 4.45 0.17
C ILE A 150 8.01 5.28 1.45
N LEU A 151 8.87 4.94 2.43
CA LEU A 151 8.95 5.72 3.68
C LEU A 151 9.36 7.17 3.41
N GLY A 152 10.29 7.39 2.47
CA GLY A 152 10.71 8.72 2.04
C GLY A 152 9.58 9.51 1.39
N MET A 153 8.77 8.88 0.54
CA MET A 153 7.62 9.53 -0.09
C MET A 153 6.53 9.89 0.94
N ILE A 154 6.21 8.99 1.88
CA ILE A 154 5.25 9.28 2.95
C ILE A 154 5.78 10.42 3.84
N PHE A 155 7.05 10.40 4.21
CA PHE A 155 7.68 11.49 4.95
C PHE A 155 7.61 12.82 4.19
N GLY A 156 7.92 12.80 2.89
CA GLY A 156 7.81 13.96 2.02
C GLY A 156 6.39 14.53 1.95
N LEU A 157 5.36 13.66 1.91
CA LEU A 157 3.96 14.08 1.98
C LEU A 157 3.64 14.79 3.30
N MET A 158 4.11 14.27 4.44
CA MET A 158 3.93 14.92 5.74
C MET A 158 4.64 16.28 5.79
N LEU A 159 5.89 16.31 5.36
CA LEU A 159 6.71 17.53 5.36
C LEU A 159 6.10 18.63 4.48
N THR A 160 5.59 18.28 3.31
CA THR A 160 5.00 19.26 2.38
C THR A 160 3.65 19.78 2.85
N ASP A 161 2.82 18.97 3.48
CA ASP A 161 1.55 19.45 4.06
C ASP A 161 1.80 20.32 5.31
N PHE A 162 2.70 19.92 6.20
CA PHE A 162 3.14 20.78 7.31
C PHE A 162 3.71 22.12 6.81
N GLY A 163 4.55 22.12 5.78
CA GLY A 163 5.10 23.33 5.19
C GLY A 163 4.03 24.25 4.60
N PHE A 164 3.03 23.69 3.92
CA PHE A 164 1.90 24.44 3.39
C PHE A 164 1.07 25.08 4.51
N ARG A 165 0.65 24.28 5.52
CA ARG A 165 -0.18 24.77 6.62
C ARG A 165 0.57 25.74 7.52
N ALA A 166 1.84 25.48 7.82
CA ALA A 166 2.70 26.40 8.56
C ALA A 166 2.83 27.76 7.84
N SER A 167 2.94 27.76 6.51
CA SER A 167 2.95 28.99 5.73
C SER A 167 1.64 29.77 5.84
N LYS A 168 0.49 29.05 5.83
CA LYS A 168 -0.84 29.66 6.02
C LYS A 168 -1.02 30.25 7.42
N VAL A 169 -0.54 29.55 8.45
CA VAL A 169 -0.53 30.05 9.84
C VAL A 169 0.36 31.30 9.97
N ALA A 170 1.57 31.28 9.40
CA ALA A 170 2.48 32.43 9.43
C ALA A 170 1.93 33.66 8.70
N MET A 171 1.10 33.47 7.66
CA MET A 171 0.37 34.54 6.98
C MET A 171 -0.88 35.03 7.74
N GLY A 172 -1.24 34.40 8.85
CA GLY A 172 -2.48 34.71 9.60
C GLY A 172 -3.77 34.28 8.89
N ILE A 173 -3.70 33.38 7.90
CA ILE A 173 -4.85 32.89 7.14
C ILE A 173 -5.56 31.77 7.92
N GLU A 174 -4.79 30.90 8.58
CA GLU A 174 -5.31 29.80 9.41
C GLU A 174 -4.97 30.05 10.89
N PRO A 175 -5.92 29.86 11.82
CA PRO A 175 -5.68 30.06 13.25
C PRO A 175 -4.71 29.03 13.84
N GLN A 176 -3.81 29.51 14.69
CA GLN A 176 -2.82 28.67 15.38
C GLN A 176 -3.46 27.58 16.26
N SER A 177 -4.64 27.84 16.83
CA SER A 177 -5.34 26.90 17.71
C SER A 177 -5.78 25.61 17.01
N TRP A 178 -5.97 25.65 15.70
CA TRP A 178 -6.41 24.47 14.91
C TRP A 178 -5.25 23.64 14.38
N LEU A 179 -4.06 24.20 14.36
CA LEU A 179 -2.87 23.60 13.74
C LEU A 179 -1.65 23.75 14.69
N PRO A 180 -1.67 23.13 15.88
CA PRO A 180 -0.64 23.31 16.88
C PRO A 180 0.75 22.88 16.41
N ILE A 181 0.87 21.77 15.67
CA ILE A 181 2.15 21.25 15.17
C ILE A 181 2.67 22.14 14.03
N SER A 182 1.79 22.46 13.08
CA SER A 182 2.11 23.39 11.98
C SER A 182 2.47 24.78 12.50
N SER A 183 1.84 25.26 13.58
CA SER A 183 2.15 26.53 14.26
C SER A 183 3.53 26.48 14.91
N PHE A 184 3.89 25.36 15.53
CA PHE A 184 5.25 25.17 16.04
C PHE A 184 6.29 25.25 14.93
N TRP A 185 6.04 24.61 13.78
CA TRP A 185 6.88 24.71 12.61
C TRP A 185 6.99 26.16 12.08
N ALA A 186 5.86 26.85 11.99
CA ALA A 186 5.80 28.24 11.58
C ALA A 186 6.67 29.14 12.50
N SER A 187 6.60 28.92 13.81
CA SER A 187 7.34 29.69 14.81
C SER A 187 8.87 29.53 14.69
N ILE A 188 9.35 28.33 14.30
CA ILE A 188 10.78 28.07 14.16
C ILE A 188 11.33 28.55 12.82
N PHE A 189 10.62 28.26 11.72
CA PHE A 189 11.19 28.40 10.38
C PHE A 189 10.65 29.59 9.58
N LEU A 190 9.48 30.14 9.92
CA LEU A 190 8.76 31.08 9.05
C LEU A 190 8.48 32.44 9.71
N ASN A 191 8.68 32.61 11.00
CA ASN A 191 8.28 33.81 11.75
C ASN A 191 8.91 35.14 11.28
N ASN A 192 10.10 35.08 10.65
CA ASN A 192 10.85 36.26 10.24
C ASN A 192 10.79 36.49 8.72
N LEU A 193 9.95 35.75 8.00
CA LEU A 193 9.84 35.86 6.55
C LEU A 193 8.82 36.95 6.17
N ASN A 194 9.10 37.65 5.07
CA ASN A 194 8.16 38.61 4.54
C ASN A 194 6.95 37.91 3.83
N ALA A 195 5.88 38.69 3.63
CA ALA A 195 4.63 38.15 3.06
C ALA A 195 4.82 37.51 1.67
N SER A 196 5.71 38.05 0.83
CA SER A 196 5.96 37.48 -0.51
C SER A 196 6.65 36.11 -0.43
N THR A 197 7.62 35.97 0.49
CA THR A 197 8.30 34.68 0.72
C THR A 197 7.37 33.64 1.33
N LEU A 198 6.49 34.04 2.25
CA LEU A 198 5.47 33.14 2.81
C LEU A 198 4.48 32.65 1.75
N ALA A 199 4.01 33.56 0.89
CA ALA A 199 3.13 33.20 -0.23
C ALA A 199 3.83 32.24 -1.22
N PHE A 200 5.10 32.50 -1.54
CA PHE A 200 5.89 31.57 -2.37
C PHE A 200 6.06 30.21 -1.68
N SER A 201 6.37 30.20 -0.38
CA SER A 201 6.50 28.95 0.41
C SER A 201 5.21 28.13 0.38
N ALA A 202 4.05 28.75 0.58
CA ALA A 202 2.75 28.08 0.51
C ALA A 202 2.51 27.46 -0.87
N GLU A 203 2.75 28.20 -1.95
CA GLU A 203 2.59 27.68 -3.32
C GLU A 203 3.59 26.58 -3.63
N PHE A 204 4.86 26.71 -3.23
CA PHE A 204 5.90 25.69 -3.40
C PHE A 204 5.51 24.39 -2.72
N PHE A 205 5.16 24.41 -1.44
CA PHE A 205 4.76 23.21 -0.70
C PHE A 205 3.47 22.60 -1.24
N TRP A 206 2.51 23.41 -1.67
CA TRP A 206 1.28 22.92 -2.29
C TRP A 206 1.57 22.15 -3.58
N TRP A 207 2.36 22.73 -4.50
CA TRP A 207 2.71 22.07 -5.76
C TRP A 207 3.55 20.82 -5.54
N PHE A 208 4.48 20.87 -4.59
CA PHE A 208 5.33 19.74 -4.29
C PHE A 208 4.53 18.60 -3.64
N HIS A 209 3.56 18.91 -2.78
CA HIS A 209 2.64 17.92 -2.20
C HIS A 209 1.80 17.25 -3.29
N ILE A 210 1.19 18.00 -4.21
CA ILE A 210 0.43 17.45 -5.33
C ILE A 210 1.31 16.56 -6.22
N ALA A 211 2.51 17.01 -6.57
CA ALA A 211 3.45 16.21 -7.36
C ALA A 211 3.81 14.89 -6.67
N LEU A 212 4.04 14.93 -5.36
CA LEU A 212 4.31 13.73 -4.56
C LEU A 212 3.12 12.77 -4.49
N ILE A 213 1.89 13.29 -4.31
CA ILE A 213 0.68 12.45 -4.35
C ILE A 213 0.58 11.72 -5.69
N LEU A 214 0.73 12.44 -6.80
CA LEU A 214 0.61 11.85 -8.14
C LEU A 214 1.76 10.87 -8.43
N ALA A 215 2.97 11.17 -7.99
CA ALA A 215 4.12 10.27 -8.08
C ALA A 215 3.89 9.01 -7.25
N PHE A 216 3.44 9.15 -5.99
CA PHE A 216 3.16 8.03 -5.10
C PHE A 216 2.04 7.14 -5.64
N LEU A 217 0.95 7.72 -6.14
CA LEU A 217 -0.14 6.99 -6.80
C LEU A 217 0.39 6.10 -7.93
N ASN A 218 1.28 6.65 -8.77
CA ASN A 218 1.86 5.91 -9.89
C ASN A 218 2.95 4.92 -9.48
N TYR A 219 3.55 5.08 -8.32
CA TYR A 219 4.53 4.14 -7.76
C TYR A 219 3.84 2.90 -7.13
N LEU A 220 2.61 3.04 -6.61
CA LEU A 220 1.88 1.96 -5.93
C LEU A 220 1.84 0.64 -6.73
N PRO A 221 1.47 0.59 -8.02
CA PRO A 221 1.35 -0.67 -8.76
C PRO A 221 2.65 -1.45 -8.91
N TYR A 222 3.80 -0.77 -8.88
CA TYR A 222 5.13 -1.38 -9.07
C TYR A 222 5.80 -1.79 -7.76
N SER A 223 5.36 -1.26 -6.66
CA SER A 223 6.01 -1.38 -5.35
C SER A 223 5.35 -2.43 -4.47
N LYS A 224 6.00 -2.76 -3.36
CA LYS A 224 5.38 -3.53 -2.26
C LYS A 224 4.10 -2.88 -1.72
N HIS A 225 3.88 -1.60 -2.00
CA HIS A 225 2.67 -0.87 -1.64
C HIS A 225 1.48 -1.17 -2.56
N SER A 226 1.64 -2.00 -3.59
CA SER A 226 0.50 -2.54 -4.37
C SER A 226 -0.57 -3.17 -3.47
N HIS A 227 -0.18 -3.65 -2.27
CA HIS A 227 -1.12 -4.16 -1.28
C HIS A 227 -2.19 -3.15 -0.85
N VAL A 228 -1.93 -1.85 -0.91
CA VAL A 228 -2.93 -0.80 -0.63
C VAL A 228 -4.12 -0.93 -1.58
N LEU A 229 -3.87 -1.27 -2.85
CA LEU A 229 -4.90 -1.48 -3.87
C LEU A 229 -5.53 -2.87 -3.77
N THR A 230 -4.74 -3.87 -3.41
CA THR A 230 -5.11 -5.29 -3.55
C THR A 230 -5.57 -5.94 -2.25
N VAL A 231 -5.24 -5.39 -1.06
CA VAL A 231 -5.58 -6.00 0.24
C VAL A 231 -7.08 -6.11 0.47
N VAL A 232 -7.85 -5.12 0.04
CA VAL A 232 -9.31 -5.12 0.20
C VAL A 232 -9.94 -6.29 -0.56
N PRO A 233 -9.78 -6.41 -1.89
CA PRO A 233 -10.29 -7.57 -2.62
C PRO A 233 -9.64 -8.87 -2.13
N ASN A 234 -8.36 -8.87 -1.78
CA ASN A 234 -7.67 -10.06 -1.32
C ASN A 234 -8.28 -10.63 -0.04
N VAL A 235 -8.53 -9.80 0.97
CA VAL A 235 -9.16 -10.22 2.23
C VAL A 235 -10.62 -10.56 2.04
N PHE A 236 -11.35 -9.80 1.22
CA PHE A 236 -12.76 -10.08 0.93
C PHE A 236 -12.94 -11.46 0.27
N PHE A 237 -12.10 -11.78 -0.71
CA PHE A 237 -12.14 -13.06 -1.42
C PHE A 237 -11.26 -14.14 -0.77
N GLN A 238 -10.94 -14.04 0.52
CA GLN A 238 -10.16 -15.07 1.23
C GLN A 238 -10.90 -16.43 1.25
N ASN A 239 -10.14 -17.52 1.44
CA ASN A 239 -10.72 -18.83 1.70
C ASN A 239 -11.39 -18.81 3.08
N LEU A 240 -12.67 -19.22 3.13
CA LEU A 240 -13.47 -19.34 4.37
C LEU A 240 -13.42 -20.74 4.98
N GLU A 241 -12.87 -21.73 4.27
CA GLU A 241 -12.67 -23.07 4.79
C GLU A 241 -11.73 -23.08 6.01
N PRO A 242 -11.86 -24.05 6.90
CA PRO A 242 -10.95 -24.18 8.04
C PRO A 242 -9.49 -24.21 7.60
N ARG A 243 -8.63 -23.52 8.37
CA ARG A 243 -7.20 -23.49 8.08
C ARG A 243 -6.60 -24.88 8.13
N GLY A 244 -5.75 -25.19 7.16
CA GLY A 244 -5.11 -26.50 7.03
C GLY A 244 -5.98 -27.56 6.34
N LYS A 245 -7.22 -27.23 5.96
CA LYS A 245 -8.01 -28.12 5.10
C LYS A 245 -7.45 -28.07 3.67
N MET A 246 -6.84 -29.17 3.28
CA MET A 246 -6.37 -29.37 1.91
C MET A 246 -7.43 -30.10 1.10
N ASN A 247 -7.56 -29.74 -0.19
CA ASN A 247 -8.40 -30.49 -1.11
C ASN A 247 -7.77 -31.87 -1.33
N LYS A 248 -8.56 -32.91 -1.20
CA LYS A 248 -8.11 -34.27 -1.52
C LYS A 248 -8.05 -34.43 -3.04
N ILE A 249 -6.99 -35.06 -3.51
CA ILE A 249 -6.90 -35.51 -4.90
C ILE A 249 -7.58 -36.90 -4.91
N ASP A 250 -8.59 -37.04 -5.73
CA ASP A 250 -9.28 -38.34 -5.95
C ASP A 250 -8.54 -39.05 -7.09
N PHE A 251 -7.62 -39.94 -6.72
CA PHE A 251 -6.82 -40.70 -7.68
C PHE A 251 -7.62 -41.80 -8.38
N GLU A 252 -8.80 -42.16 -7.84
CA GLU A 252 -9.67 -43.21 -8.42
C GLU A 252 -10.55 -42.66 -9.55
N ASN A 253 -10.90 -41.38 -9.51
CA ASN A 253 -11.78 -40.70 -10.47
C ASN A 253 -11.08 -39.53 -11.17
N LEU A 254 -9.80 -39.69 -11.51
CA LEU A 254 -9.07 -38.66 -12.28
C LEU A 254 -9.61 -38.60 -13.71
N PRO A 255 -9.80 -37.38 -14.27
CA PRO A 255 -10.03 -37.21 -15.69
C PRO A 255 -8.84 -37.75 -16.51
N ASP A 256 -9.13 -38.35 -17.66
CA ASP A 256 -8.14 -38.99 -18.55
C ASP A 256 -7.11 -37.99 -19.12
N ASP A 257 -7.40 -36.68 -19.03
CA ASP A 257 -6.60 -35.56 -19.56
C ASP A 257 -5.70 -34.91 -18.50
N VAL A 258 -5.58 -35.49 -17.30
CA VAL A 258 -4.69 -34.96 -16.25
C VAL A 258 -3.24 -35.30 -16.58
N GLU A 259 -2.51 -34.31 -17.10
CA GLU A 259 -1.09 -34.45 -17.45
C GLU A 259 -0.16 -34.35 -16.23
N HIS A 260 -0.54 -33.58 -15.21
CA HIS A 260 0.29 -33.33 -14.02
C HIS A 260 -0.55 -32.94 -12.81
N PHE A 261 0.02 -33.07 -11.62
CA PHE A 261 -0.58 -32.63 -10.34
C PHE A 261 0.09 -31.32 -9.87
N GLY A 262 -0.73 -30.43 -9.32
CA GLY A 262 -0.26 -29.15 -8.81
C GLY A 262 -0.29 -28.03 -9.85
N ALA A 263 0.66 -27.11 -9.81
CA ALA A 263 0.77 -25.98 -10.72
C ALA A 263 2.10 -26.07 -11.49
N GLY A 264 2.05 -26.57 -12.71
CA GLY A 264 3.20 -26.65 -13.62
C GLY A 264 3.22 -25.50 -14.62
N LYS A 265 2.06 -24.92 -14.94
CA LYS A 265 1.91 -23.77 -15.85
C LYS A 265 1.22 -22.61 -15.13
N PHE A 266 1.33 -21.39 -15.68
CA PHE A 266 0.65 -20.22 -15.10
C PHE A 266 -0.88 -20.38 -15.10
N GLU A 267 -1.44 -21.06 -16.10
CA GLU A 267 -2.88 -21.33 -16.19
C GLU A 267 -3.43 -22.26 -15.09
N ASP A 268 -2.56 -23.01 -14.40
CA ASP A 268 -2.94 -23.84 -13.27
C ASP A 268 -3.25 -23.05 -11.99
N PHE A 269 -2.83 -21.78 -11.96
CA PHE A 269 -3.23 -20.86 -10.89
C PHE A 269 -4.62 -20.30 -11.12
N SER A 270 -5.28 -19.93 -10.03
CA SER A 270 -6.50 -19.15 -10.08
C SER A 270 -6.17 -17.64 -10.06
N TRP A 271 -7.13 -16.81 -10.51
CA TRP A 271 -7.04 -15.36 -10.35
C TRP A 271 -6.75 -14.94 -8.90
N LYS A 272 -7.22 -15.75 -7.93
CA LYS A 272 -7.01 -15.47 -6.50
C LYS A 272 -5.56 -15.74 -6.08
N ASP A 273 -4.93 -16.79 -6.60
CA ASP A 273 -3.52 -17.08 -6.31
C ASP A 273 -2.62 -15.96 -6.85
N VAL A 274 -2.92 -15.47 -8.04
CA VAL A 274 -2.23 -14.32 -8.63
C VAL A 274 -2.46 -13.05 -7.80
N LEU A 275 -3.70 -12.78 -7.36
CA LEU A 275 -4.01 -11.66 -6.46
C LEU A 275 -3.24 -11.78 -5.13
N ASP A 276 -3.10 -12.98 -4.57
CA ASP A 276 -2.32 -13.23 -3.36
C ASP A 276 -0.85 -12.87 -3.57
N ALA A 277 -0.27 -13.26 -4.72
CA ALA A 277 1.11 -12.95 -5.05
C ALA A 277 1.35 -11.44 -5.19
N TYR A 278 0.46 -10.70 -5.85
CA TYR A 278 0.56 -9.25 -5.98
C TYR A 278 0.28 -8.50 -4.66
N THR A 279 -0.50 -9.10 -3.75
CA THR A 279 -0.76 -8.51 -2.42
C THR A 279 0.39 -8.76 -1.45
N CYS A 280 1.32 -9.65 -1.76
CA CYS A 280 2.44 -9.99 -0.89
C CYS A 280 3.35 -8.79 -0.65
N THR A 281 3.52 -8.42 0.63
CA THR A 281 4.43 -7.34 1.07
C THR A 281 5.83 -7.84 1.40
N GLU A 282 6.13 -9.11 1.13
CA GLU A 282 7.41 -9.76 1.43
C GLU A 282 7.82 -9.70 2.91
N CYS A 283 6.86 -9.66 3.82
CA CYS A 283 7.11 -9.48 5.25
C CYS A 283 7.79 -10.67 5.95
N GLY A 284 7.92 -11.82 5.28
CA GLY A 284 8.62 -13.01 5.78
C GLY A 284 7.86 -13.86 6.81
N ARG A 285 6.64 -13.48 7.24
CA ARG A 285 5.89 -14.22 8.27
C ARG A 285 5.59 -15.66 7.92
N CYS A 286 5.34 -15.96 6.64
CA CYS A 286 5.11 -17.33 6.17
C CYS A 286 6.37 -18.17 6.29
N THR A 287 7.52 -17.61 6.00
CA THR A 287 8.84 -18.25 6.16
C THR A 287 9.18 -18.46 7.64
N ASP A 288 8.99 -17.44 8.49
CA ASP A 288 9.22 -17.55 9.95
C ASP A 288 8.40 -18.66 10.62
N ASN A 289 7.22 -18.99 10.07
CA ASN A 289 6.33 -20.03 10.59
C ASN A 289 6.36 -21.32 9.76
N CYS A 290 7.26 -21.44 8.80
CA CYS A 290 7.38 -22.63 7.97
C CYS A 290 8.16 -23.72 8.70
N PRO A 291 7.61 -24.94 8.87
CA PRO A 291 8.34 -26.03 9.52
C PRO A 291 9.57 -26.48 8.70
N ALA A 292 9.53 -26.41 7.38
CA ALA A 292 10.67 -26.72 6.53
C ALA A 292 11.82 -25.70 6.78
N TRP A 293 11.52 -24.42 6.79
CA TRP A 293 12.48 -23.37 7.11
C TRP A 293 13.07 -23.51 8.54
N ALA A 294 12.23 -23.90 9.49
CA ALA A 294 12.64 -24.11 10.88
C ALA A 294 13.60 -25.31 11.05
N THR A 295 13.62 -26.22 10.08
CA THR A 295 14.52 -27.40 10.03
C THR A 295 15.67 -27.21 9.03
N ASP A 296 16.02 -25.97 8.72
CA ASP A 296 17.11 -25.56 7.82
C ASP A 296 17.01 -26.10 6.38
N LYS A 297 15.78 -26.37 5.93
CA LYS A 297 15.52 -26.64 4.52
C LYS A 297 15.49 -25.33 3.72
N SER A 298 15.87 -25.39 2.45
CA SER A 298 15.92 -24.22 1.55
C SER A 298 14.54 -23.65 1.18
N LEU A 299 13.44 -24.36 1.48
CA LEU A 299 12.08 -23.93 1.16
C LEU A 299 11.67 -22.65 1.90
N SER A 300 11.49 -21.56 1.15
CA SER A 300 10.96 -20.29 1.63
C SER A 300 9.60 -19.99 1.00
N PRO A 301 8.49 -20.11 1.75
CA PRO A 301 7.16 -19.79 1.19
C PRO A 301 7.03 -18.36 0.67
N ARG A 302 7.76 -17.40 1.26
CA ARG A 302 7.83 -16.02 0.77
C ARG A 302 8.39 -16.00 -0.65
N ASP A 303 9.50 -16.69 -0.88
CA ASP A 303 10.21 -16.63 -2.15
C ASP A 303 9.41 -17.28 -3.28
N ILE A 304 8.68 -18.36 -3.00
CA ILE A 304 7.74 -18.96 -3.95
C ILE A 304 6.68 -17.95 -4.39
N VAL A 305 6.04 -17.26 -3.43
CA VAL A 305 5.01 -16.26 -3.73
C VAL A 305 5.57 -15.06 -4.50
N THR A 306 6.78 -14.61 -4.16
CA THR A 306 7.41 -13.48 -4.85
C THR A 306 7.90 -13.86 -6.26
N LYS A 307 8.40 -15.09 -6.45
CA LYS A 307 8.75 -15.62 -7.76
C LYS A 307 7.52 -15.66 -8.69
N LEU A 308 6.35 -16.11 -8.20
CA LEU A 308 5.09 -16.06 -8.98
C LEU A 308 4.76 -14.63 -9.43
N ARG A 309 4.86 -13.65 -8.53
CA ARG A 309 4.63 -12.25 -8.88
C ARG A 309 5.61 -11.74 -9.93
N HIS A 310 6.90 -12.06 -9.78
CA HIS A 310 7.93 -11.61 -10.73
C HIS A 310 7.72 -12.24 -12.10
N PHE A 311 7.46 -13.54 -12.16
CA PHE A 311 7.15 -14.23 -13.41
C PHE A 311 5.92 -13.63 -14.10
N ALA A 312 4.82 -13.48 -13.36
CA ALA A 312 3.59 -12.90 -13.87
C ALA A 312 3.78 -11.46 -14.38
N THR A 313 4.59 -10.66 -13.69
CA THR A 313 4.88 -9.27 -14.08
C THR A 313 5.78 -9.20 -15.32
N ALA A 314 6.83 -10.02 -15.38
CA ALA A 314 7.76 -10.06 -16.51
C ALA A 314 7.07 -10.49 -17.81
N ASN A 315 6.11 -11.41 -17.72
CA ASN A 315 5.41 -11.99 -18.85
C ASN A 315 4.02 -11.40 -19.12
N ALA A 316 3.66 -10.27 -18.48
CA ALA A 316 2.34 -9.65 -18.55
C ALA A 316 1.81 -9.37 -19.97
N ASN A 317 2.69 -9.17 -20.94
CA ASN A 317 2.38 -8.89 -22.35
C ASN A 317 2.81 -10.03 -23.30
N SER A 318 3.28 -11.15 -22.77
CA SER A 318 3.75 -12.29 -23.55
C SER A 318 2.61 -13.29 -23.77
N GLU A 319 2.49 -13.80 -25.00
CA GLU A 319 1.63 -14.95 -25.31
C GLU A 319 2.14 -16.21 -24.60
N ALA A 320 3.45 -16.27 -24.34
CA ALA A 320 4.11 -17.36 -23.60
C ALA A 320 3.67 -17.51 -22.14
N LEU A 321 2.94 -16.54 -21.56
CA LEU A 321 2.48 -16.63 -20.17
C LEU A 321 1.70 -17.93 -19.88
N ASN A 322 1.01 -18.48 -20.89
CA ASN A 322 0.17 -19.68 -20.77
C ASN A 322 0.68 -20.88 -21.56
N GLU A 323 1.76 -20.75 -22.35
CA GLU A 323 2.21 -21.78 -23.27
C GLU A 323 3.39 -22.60 -22.73
N GLU A 324 4.23 -22.00 -21.88
CA GLU A 324 5.40 -22.66 -21.33
C GLU A 324 5.16 -23.16 -19.91
N TYR A 325 5.74 -24.33 -19.58
CA TYR A 325 5.91 -24.74 -18.20
C TYR A 325 6.75 -23.69 -17.46
N LEU A 326 6.37 -23.41 -16.23
CA LEU A 326 7.14 -22.52 -15.36
C LEU A 326 8.59 -23.07 -15.32
N PRO A 327 9.60 -22.27 -15.69
CA PRO A 327 10.98 -22.75 -15.76
C PRO A 327 11.39 -23.31 -14.39
N SER A 328 11.74 -24.59 -14.31
CA SER A 328 12.06 -25.25 -13.07
C SER A 328 13.26 -24.63 -12.35
N GLU A 329 14.21 -24.07 -13.12
CA GLU A 329 15.41 -23.41 -12.59
C GLU A 329 15.12 -22.00 -12.05
N ASP A 330 14.12 -21.28 -12.59
CA ASP A 330 13.77 -19.92 -12.17
C ASP A 330 12.60 -19.88 -11.19
N TRP A 331 11.81 -20.96 -11.10
CA TRP A 331 10.59 -21.00 -10.31
C TRP A 331 10.82 -21.59 -8.90
N VAL A 332 11.13 -22.85 -8.84
CA VAL A 332 11.47 -23.56 -7.60
C VAL A 332 12.51 -24.61 -7.94
N THR A 333 13.71 -24.48 -7.40
CA THR A 333 14.75 -25.47 -7.62
C THR A 333 14.43 -26.78 -6.89
N PRO A 334 14.93 -27.94 -7.36
CA PRO A 334 14.76 -29.19 -6.63
C PRO A 334 15.18 -29.08 -5.16
N ASP A 335 16.24 -28.35 -4.87
CA ASP A 335 16.74 -28.13 -3.49
C ASP A 335 15.78 -27.28 -2.64
N GLU A 336 14.90 -26.48 -3.26
CA GLU A 336 13.87 -25.72 -2.54
C GLU A 336 12.61 -26.57 -2.27
N LEU A 337 12.43 -27.71 -2.94
CA LEU A 337 11.30 -28.61 -2.77
C LEU A 337 11.57 -29.75 -1.78
N TYR A 338 12.81 -30.20 -1.63
CA TYR A 338 13.25 -31.33 -0.83
C TYR A 338 14.18 -30.91 0.31
#